data_35b1f6446ee6d843ba23dc13f1020fcb
#
_entry.id   35b1f6446ee6d843ba23dc13f1020fcb
#
_cell.length_a   1.000
_cell.length_b   1.000
_cell.length_c   1.000
_cell.angle_alpha   90.00
_cell.angle_beta   90.00
_cell.angle_gamma   90.00
#
_symmetry.space_group_name_H-M   'P 1'
#
loop_
_entity.id
_entity.type
_entity.pdbx_description
1 polymer ?
#
loop_
_entity_poly.entity_id
_entity_poly.type
_entity_poly.pdbx_seq_one_letter_code
_entity_poly.pdbx_strand_id
1 'polypeptide(L)'
;MRSRPTDHARRAIGFGWLVLATVALIVPGAGARQARHYALESVEGLRLHNVTAQPATLQGKKGLRVTISDEAFRRLQGMTPAEQAQVQQLALIEGVDFTNGVIQAEIAGVPAPGAPEGARGFVGIAFRLQSDLKTYDAFYLRPTNGRADDQERRNHAAQYISHPDWPWSRLRQETPSRYEAYVDLVPDVWTKIKIDVRADHARLYVHDQEQPTLVVNDVKTGAQGRGAVALWLDRGTVAHFRNLTVEPSTAK
;
A
#
# COMPACT_ATOMS: atom_id res chain seq x y z
N MET A 1 -4.93 81.12 72.70
CA MET A 1 -3.54 80.90 72.42
C MET A 1 -3.36 79.85 71.38
N ARG A 2 -2.67 80.16 70.30
CA ARG A 2 -2.66 79.46 68.95
C ARG A 2 -1.90 78.13 69.04
N SER A 3 -2.51 77.08 68.45
CA SER A 3 -1.78 75.86 68.09
C SER A 3 -2.02 75.56 66.58
N ARG A 4 -0.88 75.36 65.85
CA ARG A 4 -0.79 75.07 64.42
C ARG A 4 -1.07 73.58 64.13
N PRO A 5 -1.58 73.25 63.01
CA PRO A 5 -1.80 71.87 62.60
C PRO A 5 -0.55 71.30 61.93
N THR A 6 -0.28 70.03 62.14
CA THR A 6 0.79 69.24 61.53
C THR A 6 0.24 68.52 60.24
N ASP A 7 0.98 68.75 59.19
CA ASP A 7 0.75 68.18 57.85
C ASP A 7 1.23 66.71 57.83
N HIS A 8 0.30 65.75 57.48
CA HIS A 8 0.65 64.34 57.22
C HIS A 8 0.62 64.07 55.70
N ALA A 9 1.80 64.02 55.10
CA ALA A 9 2.01 63.60 53.75
C ALA A 9 1.62 62.09 53.59
N ARG A 10 0.61 61.82 52.79
CA ARG A 10 0.22 60.47 52.37
C ARG A 10 1.12 60.04 51.21
N ARG A 11 1.99 59.05 51.42
CA ARG A 11 2.73 58.33 50.38
C ARG A 11 1.75 57.35 49.69
N ALA A 12 1.50 57.58 48.39
CA ALA A 12 0.79 56.63 47.52
C ALA A 12 1.76 55.51 47.10
N ILE A 13 1.45 54.27 47.50
CA ILE A 13 2.19 53.07 47.02
C ILE A 13 1.49 52.67 45.73
N GLY A 14 2.18 52.87 44.59
CA GLY A 14 1.72 52.37 43.28
C GLY A 14 1.97 50.86 43.17
N PHE A 15 0.89 50.07 43.10
CA PHE A 15 0.93 48.66 42.72
C PHE A 15 1.08 48.56 41.22
N GLY A 16 2.30 48.26 40.78
CA GLY A 16 2.57 47.91 39.38
C GLY A 16 2.07 46.51 39.09
N TRP A 17 1.07 46.36 38.23
CA TRP A 17 0.60 45.07 37.69
C TRP A 17 1.59 44.60 36.62
N LEU A 18 2.36 43.56 36.93
CA LEU A 18 3.20 42.87 35.97
C LEU A 18 2.30 41.95 35.16
N VAL A 19 1.98 42.33 33.90
CA VAL A 19 1.28 41.46 32.96
C VAL A 19 2.30 40.50 32.37
N LEU A 20 2.32 39.26 32.86
CA LEU A 20 3.07 38.18 32.23
C LEU A 20 2.31 37.77 30.94
N ALA A 21 2.82 38.19 29.80
CA ALA A 21 2.37 37.69 28.50
C ALA A 21 2.92 36.27 28.31
N THR A 22 2.07 35.26 28.51
CA THR A 22 2.36 33.86 28.10
C THR A 22 2.31 33.77 26.61
N VAL A 23 3.46 33.73 25.94
CA VAL A 23 3.58 33.37 24.53
C VAL A 23 3.34 31.86 24.44
N ALA A 24 2.13 31.47 24.02
CA ALA A 24 1.83 30.09 23.66
C ALA A 24 2.58 29.77 22.35
N LEU A 25 3.66 29.01 22.46
CA LEU A 25 4.29 28.37 21.31
C LEU A 25 3.28 27.39 20.69
N ILE A 26 2.65 27.80 19.59
CA ILE A 26 1.89 26.90 18.73
C ILE A 26 2.92 25.98 18.06
N VAL A 27 3.14 24.79 18.63
CA VAL A 27 3.85 23.72 17.94
C VAL A 27 2.94 23.30 16.77
N PRO A 28 3.38 23.44 15.51
CA PRO A 28 2.59 22.92 14.41
C PRO A 28 2.45 21.41 14.62
N GLY A 29 1.22 20.96 14.90
CA GLY A 29 0.92 19.55 15.00
C GLY A 29 1.39 18.86 13.73
N ALA A 30 2.09 17.72 13.85
CA ALA A 30 2.46 16.89 12.73
C ALA A 30 1.19 16.61 11.91
N GLY A 31 1.03 17.31 10.78
CA GLY A 31 -0.15 17.25 9.95
C GLY A 31 -0.39 15.80 9.54
N ALA A 32 -1.53 15.24 9.87
CA ALA A 32 -1.97 13.98 9.31
C ALA A 32 -1.84 14.10 7.79
N ARG A 33 -1.03 13.26 7.17
CA ARG A 33 -0.91 13.26 5.71
C ARG A 33 -2.27 12.89 5.15
N GLN A 34 -2.83 13.80 4.34
CA GLN A 34 -4.16 13.66 3.77
C GLN A 34 -4.23 12.41 2.89
N ALA A 35 -5.33 11.67 2.98
CA ALA A 35 -5.64 10.59 2.06
C ALA A 35 -5.60 11.09 0.61
N ARG A 36 -4.95 10.33 -0.27
CA ARG A 36 -4.88 10.63 -1.70
C ARG A 36 -5.67 9.58 -2.46
N HIS A 37 -6.54 10.04 -3.33
CA HIS A 37 -7.35 9.19 -4.20
C HIS A 37 -6.86 9.29 -5.65
N TYR A 38 -6.74 8.13 -6.29
CA TYR A 38 -6.36 7.94 -7.69
C TYR A 38 -7.46 7.13 -8.36
N ALA A 39 -8.20 7.75 -9.27
CA ALA A 39 -9.27 7.06 -10.02
C ALA A 39 -8.71 5.91 -10.88
N LEU A 40 -7.45 6.04 -11.33
CA LEU A 40 -6.77 5.13 -12.25
C LEU A 40 -7.53 4.98 -13.59
N GLU A 41 -8.02 6.10 -14.13
CA GLU A 41 -8.68 6.18 -15.44
C GLU A 41 -7.73 6.72 -16.53
N SER A 42 -6.52 7.13 -16.16
CA SER A 42 -5.42 7.53 -17.04
C SER A 42 -4.08 7.02 -16.50
N VAL A 43 -3.05 7.07 -17.33
CA VAL A 43 -1.67 6.71 -16.94
C VAL A 43 -0.91 7.88 -16.29
N GLU A 44 -1.55 9.03 -16.17
CA GLU A 44 -0.96 10.22 -15.54
C GLU A 44 -0.61 9.93 -14.08
N GLY A 45 0.56 10.40 -13.63
CA GLY A 45 1.06 10.14 -12.28
C GLY A 45 1.53 8.71 -12.04
N LEU A 46 1.75 7.93 -13.10
CA LEU A 46 2.33 6.58 -13.02
C LEU A 46 3.72 6.53 -13.68
N ARG A 47 4.65 5.89 -13.00
CA ARG A 47 5.91 5.45 -13.59
C ARG A 47 5.86 3.95 -13.87
N LEU A 48 5.90 3.58 -15.15
CA LEU A 48 5.80 2.19 -15.59
C LEU A 48 7.17 1.51 -15.55
N HIS A 49 7.23 0.29 -15.00
CA HIS A 49 8.42 -0.55 -14.96
C HIS A 49 8.07 -1.96 -15.45
N ASN A 50 8.58 -2.32 -16.63
CA ASN A 50 8.32 -3.60 -17.30
C ASN A 50 6.83 -3.88 -17.62
N VAL A 51 5.99 -2.88 -17.59
CA VAL A 51 4.55 -2.98 -17.88
C VAL A 51 4.11 -1.95 -18.91
N THR A 52 2.98 -2.24 -19.54
CA THR A 52 2.17 -1.29 -20.31
C THR A 52 0.86 -1.09 -19.57
N ALA A 53 0.42 0.15 -19.47
CA ALA A 53 -0.86 0.52 -18.87
C ALA A 53 -1.68 1.35 -19.85
N GLN A 54 -2.98 1.13 -19.88
CA GLN A 54 -3.91 1.90 -20.72
C GLN A 54 -5.28 2.01 -20.07
N PRO A 55 -6.02 3.11 -20.29
CA PRO A 55 -7.42 3.21 -19.89
C PRO A 55 -8.24 2.05 -20.47
N ALA A 56 -9.11 1.47 -19.66
CA ALA A 56 -9.98 0.39 -20.06
C ALA A 56 -11.31 0.41 -19.29
N THR A 57 -12.30 -0.29 -19.84
CA THR A 57 -13.56 -0.53 -19.14
C THR A 57 -13.73 -2.03 -18.94
N LEU A 58 -13.89 -2.44 -17.69
CA LEU A 58 -14.19 -3.82 -17.31
C LEU A 58 -15.54 -3.84 -16.58
N GLN A 59 -16.48 -4.66 -17.05
CA GLN A 59 -17.83 -4.79 -16.45
C GLN A 59 -18.53 -3.42 -16.27
N GLY A 60 -18.42 -2.53 -17.27
CA GLY A 60 -19.03 -1.20 -17.25
C GLY A 60 -18.33 -0.16 -16.35
N LYS A 61 -17.25 -0.52 -15.67
CA LYS A 61 -16.49 0.37 -14.78
C LYS A 61 -15.14 0.73 -15.40
N LYS A 62 -14.82 2.03 -15.43
CA LYS A 62 -13.55 2.54 -15.92
C LYS A 62 -12.41 2.21 -14.96
N GLY A 63 -11.21 2.04 -15.49
CA GLY A 63 -9.98 1.80 -14.76
C GLY A 63 -8.78 1.69 -15.70
N LEU A 64 -7.67 1.16 -15.22
CA LEU A 64 -6.48 0.86 -16.02
C LEU A 64 -6.37 -0.64 -16.25
N ARG A 65 -6.11 -1.03 -17.49
CA ARG A 65 -5.63 -2.34 -17.86
C ARG A 65 -4.10 -2.30 -17.88
N VAL A 66 -3.46 -3.22 -17.14
CA VAL A 66 -2.01 -3.30 -17.01
C VAL A 66 -1.56 -4.71 -17.39
N THR A 67 -0.53 -4.79 -18.23
CA THR A 67 0.09 -6.06 -18.67
C THR A 67 1.59 -5.90 -18.70
N ILE A 68 2.34 -6.99 -18.77
CA ILE A 68 3.76 -6.94 -19.08
C ILE A 68 3.97 -6.21 -20.43
N SER A 69 5.01 -5.37 -20.53
CA SER A 69 5.34 -4.72 -21.80
C SER A 69 5.95 -5.72 -22.79
N ASP A 70 5.77 -5.48 -24.10
CA ASP A 70 6.33 -6.33 -25.14
C ASP A 70 7.86 -6.41 -25.05
N GLU A 71 8.52 -5.33 -24.68
CA GLU A 71 9.98 -5.29 -24.46
C GLU A 71 10.40 -6.22 -23.31
N ALA A 72 9.75 -6.09 -22.16
CA ALA A 72 10.03 -6.93 -21.00
C ALA A 72 9.71 -8.40 -21.30
N PHE A 73 8.61 -8.68 -21.99
CA PHE A 73 8.22 -10.03 -22.38
C PHE A 73 9.28 -10.68 -23.29
N ARG A 74 9.76 -9.98 -24.34
CA ARG A 74 10.83 -10.49 -25.20
C ARG A 74 12.13 -10.75 -24.44
N ARG A 75 12.49 -9.84 -23.52
CA ARG A 75 13.69 -9.99 -22.68
C ARG A 75 13.62 -11.24 -21.80
N LEU A 76 12.45 -11.54 -21.24
CA LEU A 76 12.26 -12.72 -20.39
C LEU A 76 12.44 -14.05 -21.13
N GLN A 77 12.15 -14.11 -22.43
CA GLN A 77 12.30 -15.34 -23.23
C GLN A 77 13.74 -15.89 -23.27
N GLY A 78 14.74 -15.02 -23.13
CA GLY A 78 16.16 -15.41 -23.07
C GLY A 78 16.70 -15.68 -21.67
N MET A 79 15.86 -15.58 -20.63
CA MET A 79 16.28 -15.71 -19.22
C MET A 79 15.93 -17.08 -18.64
N THR A 80 16.75 -17.54 -17.69
CA THR A 80 16.43 -18.70 -16.86
C THR A 80 15.24 -18.41 -15.95
N PRO A 81 14.51 -19.42 -15.43
CA PRO A 81 13.41 -19.21 -14.47
C PRO A 81 13.82 -18.40 -13.23
N ALA A 82 15.04 -18.58 -12.74
CA ALA A 82 15.56 -17.82 -11.59
C ALA A 82 15.75 -16.33 -11.91
N GLU A 83 16.29 -16.01 -13.09
CA GLU A 83 16.43 -14.62 -13.55
C GLU A 83 15.07 -13.99 -13.82
N GLN A 84 14.15 -14.73 -14.44
CA GLN A 84 12.79 -14.27 -14.70
C GLN A 84 12.05 -13.88 -13.40
N ALA A 85 12.28 -14.62 -12.31
CA ALA A 85 11.66 -14.35 -11.00
C ALA A 85 12.14 -13.02 -10.37
N GLN A 86 13.29 -12.49 -10.83
CA GLN A 86 13.82 -11.19 -10.37
C GLN A 86 13.29 -10.00 -11.16
N VAL A 87 12.60 -10.22 -12.27
CA VAL A 87 12.05 -9.15 -13.11
C VAL A 87 10.67 -8.76 -12.60
N GLN A 88 10.57 -7.57 -12.04
CA GLN A 88 9.33 -7.07 -11.44
C GLN A 88 8.48 -6.33 -12.48
N GLN A 89 7.15 -6.48 -12.38
CA GLN A 89 6.15 -5.80 -13.20
C GLN A 89 5.36 -4.84 -12.30
N LEU A 90 5.64 -3.52 -12.44
CA LEU A 90 5.16 -2.50 -11.53
C LEU A 90 4.67 -1.26 -12.28
N ALA A 91 3.53 -0.70 -11.85
CA ALA A 91 3.18 0.68 -12.17
C ALA A 91 3.18 1.49 -10.87
N LEU A 92 4.23 2.29 -10.67
CA LEU A 92 4.46 3.06 -9.45
C LEU A 92 3.55 4.28 -9.43
N ILE A 93 2.98 4.59 -8.27
CA ILE A 93 2.24 5.82 -8.04
C ILE A 93 3.24 6.92 -7.69
N GLU A 94 3.36 7.93 -8.55
CA GLU A 94 4.33 9.00 -8.34
C GLU A 94 3.99 9.87 -7.11
N GLY A 95 5.03 10.34 -6.44
CA GLY A 95 4.90 11.24 -5.29
C GLY A 95 4.31 10.60 -4.02
N VAL A 96 4.17 9.28 -3.99
CA VAL A 96 3.79 8.52 -2.79
C VAL A 96 5.02 8.00 -2.09
N ASP A 97 5.06 8.23 -0.78
CA ASP A 97 6.08 7.74 0.12
C ASP A 97 5.37 7.20 1.37
N PHE A 98 5.30 5.88 1.47
CA PHE A 98 4.46 5.15 2.40
C PHE A 98 5.29 4.35 3.40
N THR A 99 4.96 4.50 4.69
CA THR A 99 5.52 3.70 5.80
C THR A 99 4.41 2.92 6.49
N ASN A 100 3.40 3.64 7.00
CA ASN A 100 2.23 3.10 7.68
C ASN A 100 0.97 3.74 7.13
N GLY A 101 -0.17 3.08 7.33
CA GLY A 101 -1.46 3.60 6.90
C GLY A 101 -2.32 2.57 6.21
N VAL A 102 -3.30 3.05 5.46
CA VAL A 102 -4.26 2.22 4.74
C VAL A 102 -4.13 2.43 3.24
N ILE A 103 -4.09 1.33 2.50
CA ILE A 103 -4.17 1.33 1.03
C ILE A 103 -5.43 0.57 0.65
N GLN A 104 -6.27 1.15 -0.20
CA GLN A 104 -7.46 0.50 -0.72
C GLN A 104 -7.47 0.58 -2.25
N ALA A 105 -7.98 -0.45 -2.90
CA ALA A 105 -8.16 -0.47 -4.36
C ALA A 105 -9.26 -1.45 -4.77
N GLU A 106 -9.79 -1.29 -5.97
CA GLU A 106 -10.49 -2.35 -6.68
C GLU A 106 -9.54 -2.92 -7.73
N ILE A 107 -9.34 -4.24 -7.69
CA ILE A 107 -8.42 -4.96 -8.58
C ILE A 107 -9.13 -6.13 -9.24
N ALA A 108 -8.71 -6.49 -10.44
CA ALA A 108 -9.15 -7.70 -11.12
C ALA A 108 -7.97 -8.29 -11.91
N GLY A 109 -7.89 -9.62 -11.97
CA GLY A 109 -6.81 -10.30 -12.66
C GLY A 109 -7.31 -11.57 -13.34
N VAL A 110 -6.73 -11.86 -14.50
CA VAL A 110 -6.98 -13.08 -15.26
C VAL A 110 -5.68 -13.52 -15.95
N PRO A 111 -5.42 -14.83 -16.12
CA PRO A 111 -4.30 -15.27 -16.94
C PRO A 111 -4.37 -14.67 -18.35
N ALA A 112 -3.24 -14.13 -18.83
CA ALA A 112 -3.15 -13.59 -20.17
C ALA A 112 -3.35 -14.70 -21.21
N PRO A 113 -3.87 -14.41 -22.42
CA PRO A 113 -3.91 -15.37 -23.51
C PRO A 113 -2.51 -15.96 -23.78
N GLY A 114 -2.40 -17.29 -23.83
CA GLY A 114 -1.13 -17.99 -24.02
C GLY A 114 -0.21 -18.01 -22.78
N ALA A 115 -0.68 -17.57 -21.63
CA ALA A 115 0.09 -17.67 -20.38
C ALA A 115 0.38 -19.15 -20.03
N PRO A 116 1.50 -19.44 -19.34
CA PRO A 116 1.81 -20.80 -18.92
C PRO A 116 0.74 -21.36 -17.97
N GLU A 117 0.61 -22.68 -17.90
CA GLU A 117 -0.39 -23.40 -17.08
C GLU A 117 -0.34 -22.99 -15.59
N GLY A 118 0.82 -22.57 -15.09
CA GLY A 118 1.00 -22.05 -13.75
C GLY A 118 0.43 -20.64 -13.50
N ALA A 119 0.01 -19.90 -14.53
CA ALA A 119 -0.56 -18.56 -14.37
C ALA A 119 -1.91 -18.61 -13.62
N ARG A 120 -2.08 -17.70 -12.67
CA ARG A 120 -3.28 -17.62 -11.81
C ARG A 120 -3.97 -16.28 -11.85
N GLY A 121 -3.55 -15.36 -12.77
CA GLY A 121 -4.05 -13.99 -12.82
C GLY A 121 -3.59 -13.14 -11.64
N PHE A 122 -2.33 -13.30 -11.22
CA PHE A 122 -1.78 -12.67 -10.02
C PHE A 122 -1.85 -11.14 -10.10
N VAL A 123 -2.57 -10.53 -9.19
CA VAL A 123 -2.80 -9.07 -9.15
C VAL A 123 -2.79 -8.58 -7.70
N GLY A 124 -2.14 -7.45 -7.45
CA GLY A 124 -2.03 -6.92 -6.09
C GLY A 124 -1.42 -5.53 -6.00
N ILE A 125 -1.01 -5.16 -4.80
CA ILE A 125 -0.36 -3.89 -4.50
C ILE A 125 0.96 -4.16 -3.78
N ALA A 126 2.04 -3.56 -4.32
CA ALA A 126 3.32 -3.44 -3.65
C ALA A 126 3.38 -2.15 -2.84
N PHE A 127 3.98 -2.19 -1.67
CA PHE A 127 4.17 -1.04 -0.79
C PHE A 127 5.58 -1.04 -0.19
N ARG A 128 6.02 0.11 0.31
CA ARG A 128 7.40 0.33 0.80
C ARG A 128 8.45 -0.01 -0.28
N LEU A 129 8.07 0.18 -1.55
CA LEU A 129 8.94 -0.11 -2.69
C LEU A 129 10.12 0.85 -2.72
N GLN A 130 11.34 0.28 -2.68
CA GLN A 130 12.58 1.02 -2.72
C GLN A 130 12.91 1.51 -4.14
N SER A 131 13.88 2.42 -4.24
CA SER A 131 14.32 2.99 -5.52
C SER A 131 15.00 1.98 -6.47
N ASP A 132 15.44 0.83 -5.94
CA ASP A 132 15.99 -0.29 -6.70
C ASP A 132 14.95 -1.04 -7.53
N LEU A 133 13.65 -0.77 -7.31
CA LEU A 133 12.48 -1.41 -7.93
C LEU A 133 12.43 -2.94 -7.72
N LYS A 134 13.09 -3.42 -6.68
CA LYS A 134 13.20 -4.85 -6.32
C LYS A 134 12.82 -5.11 -4.88
N THR A 135 13.14 -4.19 -3.96
CA THR A 135 12.89 -4.35 -2.53
C THR A 135 11.54 -3.75 -2.16
N TYR A 136 10.57 -4.59 -1.76
CA TYR A 136 9.21 -4.18 -1.38
C TYR A 136 8.47 -5.29 -0.64
N ASP A 137 7.39 -4.94 0.05
CA ASP A 137 6.35 -5.86 0.50
C ASP A 137 5.17 -5.82 -0.48
N ALA A 138 4.44 -6.92 -0.62
CA ALA A 138 3.20 -6.94 -1.40
C ALA A 138 2.17 -7.92 -0.84
N PHE A 139 0.89 -7.54 -0.98
CA PHE A 139 -0.23 -8.48 -0.98
C PHE A 139 -0.78 -8.63 -2.39
N TYR A 140 -1.03 -9.87 -2.78
CA TYR A 140 -1.68 -10.15 -4.06
C TYR A 140 -2.68 -11.30 -3.97
N LEU A 141 -3.55 -11.35 -4.96
CA LEU A 141 -4.58 -12.37 -5.13
C LEU A 141 -4.25 -13.27 -6.31
N ARG A 142 -4.72 -14.51 -6.25
CA ARG A 142 -4.70 -15.50 -7.32
C ARG A 142 -6.12 -15.84 -7.73
N PRO A 143 -6.77 -15.05 -8.61
CA PRO A 143 -8.20 -15.18 -8.90
C PRO A 143 -8.63 -16.57 -9.32
N THR A 144 -7.83 -17.32 -10.10
CA THR A 144 -8.19 -18.69 -10.51
C THR A 144 -8.13 -19.72 -9.39
N ASN A 145 -7.57 -19.35 -8.23
CA ASN A 145 -7.52 -20.24 -7.07
C ASN A 145 -8.79 -20.16 -6.21
N GLY A 146 -9.50 -19.03 -6.21
CA GLY A 146 -10.64 -18.81 -5.30
C GLY A 146 -11.73 -19.88 -5.39
N ARG A 147 -11.98 -20.39 -6.60
CA ARG A 147 -13.00 -21.44 -6.88
C ARG A 147 -12.41 -22.66 -7.58
N ALA A 148 -11.12 -22.93 -7.40
CA ALA A 148 -10.49 -24.13 -7.94
C ALA A 148 -11.11 -25.38 -7.32
N ASP A 149 -11.24 -26.47 -8.10
CA ASP A 149 -11.62 -27.80 -7.62
C ASP A 149 -10.37 -28.52 -7.04
N ASP A 150 -9.69 -27.86 -6.14
CA ASP A 150 -8.47 -28.29 -5.47
C ASP A 150 -8.33 -27.46 -4.19
N GLN A 151 -8.43 -28.08 -3.04
CA GLN A 151 -8.43 -27.39 -1.75
C GLN A 151 -7.08 -26.71 -1.44
N GLU A 152 -5.97 -27.31 -1.82
CA GLU A 152 -4.65 -26.71 -1.60
C GLU A 152 -4.51 -25.42 -2.42
N ARG A 153 -4.91 -25.44 -3.70
CA ARG A 153 -4.95 -24.24 -4.52
C ARG A 153 -5.85 -23.16 -3.92
N ARG A 154 -7.03 -23.53 -3.40
CA ARG A 154 -7.96 -22.58 -2.76
C ARG A 154 -7.31 -21.91 -1.55
N ASN A 155 -6.59 -22.66 -0.73
CA ASN A 155 -5.90 -22.13 0.45
C ASN A 155 -4.81 -21.09 0.09
N HIS A 156 -4.35 -21.09 -1.16
CA HIS A 156 -3.37 -20.15 -1.69
C HIS A 156 -4.00 -19.03 -2.54
N ALA A 157 -5.22 -18.59 -2.27
CA ALA A 157 -5.92 -17.56 -3.05
C ALA A 157 -5.39 -16.14 -2.76
N ALA A 158 -5.06 -15.82 -1.51
CA ALA A 158 -4.40 -14.58 -1.10
C ALA A 158 -2.97 -14.88 -0.63
N GLN A 159 -2.03 -13.97 -0.85
CA GLN A 159 -0.62 -14.15 -0.53
C GLN A 159 0.04 -12.83 -0.11
N TYR A 160 0.93 -12.90 0.91
CA TYR A 160 1.95 -11.90 1.21
C TYR A 160 3.31 -12.37 0.69
N ILE A 161 4.11 -11.41 0.19
CA ILE A 161 5.53 -11.60 -0.14
C ILE A 161 6.33 -10.37 0.26
N SER A 162 7.66 -10.55 0.38
CA SER A 162 8.62 -9.45 0.47
C SER A 162 9.81 -9.76 -0.42
N HIS A 163 9.99 -8.98 -1.46
CA HIS A 163 11.09 -9.13 -2.40
C HIS A 163 12.34 -8.38 -1.93
N PRO A 164 13.55 -8.86 -2.32
CA PRO A 164 13.83 -10.08 -3.10
C PRO A 164 13.89 -11.37 -2.25
N ASP A 165 14.07 -11.25 -0.91
CA ASP A 165 14.53 -12.35 -0.07
C ASP A 165 13.43 -13.31 0.38
N TRP A 166 12.15 -12.88 0.34
CA TRP A 166 11.01 -13.62 0.82
C TRP A 166 9.94 -13.81 -0.27
N PRO A 167 10.28 -14.49 -1.40
CA PRO A 167 9.29 -14.86 -2.41
C PRO A 167 8.32 -15.90 -1.83
N TRP A 168 7.16 -16.06 -2.47
CA TRP A 168 6.12 -16.99 -2.01
C TRP A 168 6.64 -18.42 -1.80
N SER A 169 7.57 -18.90 -2.63
CA SER A 169 8.13 -20.24 -2.54
C SER A 169 8.92 -20.47 -1.25
N ARG A 170 9.76 -19.50 -0.88
CA ARG A 170 10.52 -19.54 0.36
C ARG A 170 9.60 -19.43 1.58
N LEU A 171 8.65 -18.49 1.56
CA LEU A 171 7.68 -18.33 2.65
C LEU A 171 6.86 -19.61 2.88
N ARG A 172 6.43 -20.26 1.81
CA ARG A 172 5.69 -21.52 1.91
C ARG A 172 6.55 -22.66 2.42
N GLN A 173 7.81 -22.75 1.99
CA GLN A 173 8.75 -23.78 2.42
C GLN A 173 9.12 -23.64 3.90
N GLU A 174 9.44 -22.42 4.36
CA GLU A 174 9.93 -22.18 5.72
C GLU A 174 8.79 -22.07 6.74
N THR A 175 7.64 -21.54 6.34
CA THR A 175 6.48 -21.29 7.23
C THR A 175 5.16 -21.56 6.48
N PRO A 176 4.81 -22.84 6.24
CA PRO A 176 3.62 -23.23 5.51
C PRO A 176 2.35 -22.57 6.07
N SER A 177 1.47 -22.10 5.18
CA SER A 177 0.17 -21.49 5.48
C SER A 177 0.18 -20.15 6.25
N ARG A 178 1.34 -19.65 6.67
CA ARG A 178 1.42 -18.43 7.51
C ARG A 178 1.18 -17.14 6.72
N TYR A 179 1.54 -17.11 5.44
CA TYR A 179 1.48 -15.93 4.60
C TYR A 179 0.53 -16.11 3.42
N GLU A 180 -0.38 -17.04 3.53
CA GLU A 180 -1.38 -17.40 2.53
C GLU A 180 -2.74 -17.61 3.20
N ALA A 181 -3.82 -17.36 2.47
CA ALA A 181 -5.17 -17.59 2.96
C ALA A 181 -6.13 -17.91 1.79
N TYR A 182 -7.18 -18.65 2.12
CA TYR A 182 -8.34 -18.78 1.24
C TYR A 182 -9.13 -17.46 1.20
N VAL A 183 -9.60 -17.13 0.01
CA VAL A 183 -10.65 -16.15 -0.22
C VAL A 183 -11.40 -16.51 -1.50
N ASP A 184 -12.72 -16.30 -1.53
CA ASP A 184 -13.51 -16.50 -2.73
C ASP A 184 -13.18 -15.44 -3.78
N LEU A 185 -12.73 -15.87 -4.95
CA LEU A 185 -12.30 -15.01 -6.05
C LEU A 185 -12.84 -15.55 -7.38
N VAL A 186 -13.12 -14.64 -8.29
CA VAL A 186 -13.49 -14.96 -9.67
C VAL A 186 -12.54 -14.21 -10.60
N PRO A 187 -11.90 -14.89 -11.57
CA PRO A 187 -11.07 -14.22 -12.58
C PRO A 187 -11.85 -13.13 -13.32
N ASP A 188 -11.15 -12.03 -13.61
CA ASP A 188 -11.69 -10.89 -14.35
C ASP A 188 -12.90 -10.19 -13.69
N VAL A 189 -13.08 -10.37 -12.37
CA VAL A 189 -14.12 -9.72 -11.57
C VAL A 189 -13.49 -8.75 -10.59
N TRP A 190 -14.05 -7.54 -10.51
CA TRP A 190 -13.58 -6.52 -9.57
C TRP A 190 -13.67 -7.00 -8.13
N THR A 191 -12.54 -7.00 -7.46
CA THR A 191 -12.36 -7.37 -6.06
C THR A 191 -11.86 -6.16 -5.28
N LYS A 192 -12.58 -5.76 -4.25
CA LYS A 192 -12.12 -4.72 -3.34
C LYS A 192 -11.09 -5.29 -2.37
N ILE A 193 -9.99 -4.58 -2.20
CA ILE A 193 -8.96 -4.88 -1.22
C ILE A 193 -8.68 -3.66 -0.34
N LYS A 194 -8.35 -3.94 0.93
CA LYS A 194 -7.81 -2.97 1.88
C LYS A 194 -6.59 -3.60 2.56
N ILE A 195 -5.49 -2.86 2.59
CA ILE A 195 -4.25 -3.22 3.27
C ILE A 195 -4.03 -2.20 4.38
N ASP A 196 -4.03 -2.64 5.66
CA ASP A 196 -3.69 -1.82 6.83
C ASP A 196 -2.29 -2.20 7.30
N VAL A 197 -1.36 -1.24 7.28
CA VAL A 197 0.05 -1.44 7.64
C VAL A 197 0.39 -0.59 8.86
N ARG A 198 0.93 -1.24 9.91
CA ARG A 198 1.33 -0.60 11.17
C ARG A 198 2.64 -1.21 11.68
N ALA A 199 3.71 -0.45 11.59
CA ALA A 199 5.06 -0.91 11.94
C ALA A 199 5.42 -2.21 11.17
N ASP A 200 5.66 -3.30 11.86
CA ASP A 200 5.94 -4.63 11.30
C ASP A 200 4.70 -5.52 11.17
N HIS A 201 3.49 -4.95 11.28
CA HIS A 201 2.23 -5.65 11.12
C HIS A 201 1.51 -5.19 9.87
N ALA A 202 0.91 -6.12 9.13
CA ALA A 202 0.04 -5.81 8.00
C ALA A 202 -1.17 -6.75 7.95
N ARG A 203 -2.32 -6.22 7.51
CA ARG A 203 -3.57 -6.96 7.35
C ARG A 203 -4.17 -6.70 5.98
N LEU A 204 -4.49 -7.77 5.29
CA LEU A 204 -5.26 -7.73 4.05
C LEU A 204 -6.72 -8.03 4.34
N TYR A 205 -7.61 -7.18 3.87
CA TYR A 205 -9.06 -7.38 3.85
C TYR A 205 -9.51 -7.47 2.40
N VAL A 206 -10.40 -8.39 2.11
CA VAL A 206 -10.97 -8.60 0.77
C VAL A 206 -12.50 -8.56 0.86
N HIS A 207 -13.17 -8.04 -0.18
CA HIS A 207 -14.64 -7.94 -0.26
C HIS A 207 -15.30 -7.10 0.84
N ASP A 208 -14.64 -6.04 1.32
CA ASP A 208 -15.14 -5.17 2.40
C ASP A 208 -15.43 -5.94 3.73
N GLN A 209 -14.81 -7.10 3.95
CA GLN A 209 -14.99 -7.86 5.20
C GLN A 209 -14.43 -7.08 6.39
N GLU A 210 -15.10 -7.19 7.55
CA GLU A 210 -14.63 -6.59 8.81
C GLU A 210 -13.40 -7.31 9.37
N GLN A 211 -13.35 -8.63 9.20
CA GLN A 211 -12.20 -9.43 9.60
C GLN A 211 -11.16 -9.52 8.49
N PRO A 212 -9.87 -9.48 8.84
CA PRO A 212 -8.82 -9.61 7.83
C PRO A 212 -8.81 -11.02 7.21
N THR A 213 -8.65 -11.05 5.89
CA THR A 213 -8.45 -12.30 5.13
C THR A 213 -7.07 -12.90 5.43
N LEU A 214 -6.05 -12.05 5.59
CA LEU A 214 -4.68 -12.48 5.89
C LEU A 214 -4.04 -11.52 6.90
N VAL A 215 -3.40 -12.10 7.93
CA VAL A 215 -2.70 -11.37 9.00
C VAL A 215 -1.21 -11.67 8.92
N VAL A 216 -0.38 -10.62 8.81
CA VAL A 216 1.08 -10.69 8.85
C VAL A 216 1.56 -9.87 10.04
N ASN A 217 2.25 -10.51 10.99
CA ASN A 217 2.73 -9.87 12.21
C ASN A 217 4.26 -9.67 12.23
N ASP A 218 4.89 -9.83 11.07
CA ASP A 218 6.34 -9.76 10.88
C ASP A 218 6.66 -9.35 9.44
N VAL A 219 6.10 -8.21 9.03
CA VAL A 219 6.38 -7.60 7.70
C VAL A 219 7.89 -7.50 7.51
N LYS A 220 8.40 -8.08 6.43
CA LYS A 220 9.83 -8.36 6.27
C LYS A 220 10.70 -7.12 6.03
N THR A 221 10.13 -6.02 5.50
CA THR A 221 10.83 -4.73 5.47
C THR A 221 10.96 -4.07 6.85
N GLY A 222 10.35 -4.66 7.90
CA GLY A 222 10.42 -4.21 9.28
C GLY A 222 9.58 -2.97 9.59
N ALA A 223 9.58 -2.58 10.87
CA ALA A 223 8.74 -1.49 11.38
C ALA A 223 9.01 -0.12 10.73
N GLN A 224 10.23 0.11 10.24
CA GLN A 224 10.68 1.35 9.63
C GLN A 224 10.70 1.30 8.10
N GLY A 225 10.21 0.22 7.49
CA GLY A 225 10.11 0.08 6.05
C GLY A 225 9.37 1.26 5.43
N ARG A 226 9.90 1.85 4.34
CA ARG A 226 9.37 3.06 3.71
C ARG A 226 9.67 3.04 2.22
N GLY A 227 8.78 3.55 1.41
CA GLY A 227 8.99 3.66 -0.03
C GLY A 227 7.71 3.92 -0.81
N ALA A 228 7.76 3.71 -2.11
CA ALA A 228 6.62 3.93 -2.99
C ALA A 228 5.51 2.88 -2.83
N VAL A 229 4.34 3.20 -3.39
CA VAL A 229 3.24 2.25 -3.63
C VAL A 229 3.18 1.97 -5.13
N ALA A 230 2.94 0.72 -5.51
CA ALA A 230 2.81 0.34 -6.92
C ALA A 230 1.69 -0.68 -7.15
N LEU A 231 1.03 -0.58 -8.30
CA LEU A 231 0.21 -1.64 -8.86
C LEU A 231 1.14 -2.79 -9.25
N TRP A 232 0.85 -3.99 -8.75
CA TRP A 232 1.70 -5.16 -8.91
C TRP A 232 0.96 -6.26 -9.68
N LEU A 233 1.65 -6.94 -10.58
CA LEU A 233 1.13 -8.10 -11.29
C LEU A 233 2.27 -9.06 -11.65
N ASP A 234 1.93 -10.32 -11.89
CA ASP A 234 2.87 -11.28 -12.47
C ASP A 234 2.81 -11.25 -14.00
N ARG A 235 3.90 -11.64 -14.64
CA ARG A 235 4.14 -11.59 -16.09
C ARG A 235 3.07 -12.25 -16.97
N GLY A 236 2.37 -13.25 -16.45
CA GLY A 236 1.32 -13.98 -17.18
C GLY A 236 -0.09 -13.46 -16.90
N THR A 237 -0.23 -12.19 -16.52
CA THR A 237 -1.50 -11.61 -16.07
C THR A 237 -1.96 -10.47 -16.95
N VAL A 238 -3.25 -10.43 -17.26
CA VAL A 238 -3.98 -9.21 -17.58
C VAL A 238 -4.61 -8.72 -16.28
N ALA A 239 -4.12 -7.59 -15.79
CA ALA A 239 -4.59 -6.99 -14.54
C ALA A 239 -5.39 -5.71 -14.82
N HIS A 240 -6.39 -5.45 -13.98
CA HIS A 240 -7.14 -4.20 -13.98
C HIS A 240 -7.13 -3.58 -12.60
N PHE A 241 -7.03 -2.24 -12.54
CA PHE A 241 -6.96 -1.46 -11.30
C PHE A 241 -7.84 -0.22 -11.41
N ARG A 242 -8.51 0.14 -10.30
CA ARG A 242 -9.27 1.38 -10.17
C ARG A 242 -9.39 1.81 -8.72
N ASN A 243 -9.78 3.08 -8.50
CA ASN A 243 -10.13 3.61 -7.19
C ASN A 243 -9.06 3.33 -6.11
N LEU A 244 -7.77 3.57 -6.43
CA LEU A 244 -6.72 3.47 -5.43
C LEU A 244 -6.81 4.64 -4.46
N THR A 245 -6.82 4.35 -3.18
CA THR A 245 -6.67 5.34 -2.11
C THR A 245 -5.47 4.97 -1.25
N VAL A 246 -4.62 5.94 -0.97
CA VAL A 246 -3.48 5.81 -0.04
C VAL A 246 -3.67 6.83 1.08
N GLU A 247 -3.83 6.34 2.28
CA GLU A 247 -4.00 7.12 3.51
C GLU A 247 -2.82 6.85 4.45
N PRO A 248 -1.72 7.63 4.36
CA PRO A 248 -0.60 7.46 5.26
C PRO A 248 -0.96 7.84 6.68
N SER A 249 -0.54 7.03 7.66
CA SER A 249 -0.66 7.36 9.08
C SER A 249 0.70 7.64 9.69
N THR A 250 0.74 8.52 10.69
CA THR A 250 1.91 8.63 11.56
C THR A 250 1.91 7.43 12.52
N ALA A 251 3.01 6.69 12.58
CA ALA A 251 3.17 5.68 13.62
C ALA A 251 3.02 6.36 15.00
N LYS A 252 2.12 5.85 15.81
CA LYS A 252 2.14 6.14 17.25
C LYS A 252 3.05 5.16 17.92
#